data_fc8b75ac3ab8b1e2764c6096802a7256
#
_entry.id   fc8b75ac3ab8b1e2764c6096802a7256
#
_cell.length_a   1.000
_cell.length_b   1.000
_cell.length_c   1.000
_cell.angle_alpha   90.00
_cell.angle_beta   90.00
_cell.angle_gamma   90.00
#
_symmetry.space_group_name_H-M   'P 1'
#
loop_
_entity.id
_entity.type
_entity.pdbx_description
1 polymer ?
#
loop_
_entity_poly.entity_id
_entity_poly.type
_entity_poly.pdbx_seq_one_letter_code
_entity_poly.pdbx_strand_id
1 'polypeptide(L)'
;DGGERKIGNPAKRQAITNPHKTIFSIKRFMGEKYSQVTGDINRVPYKVVKGDNDTPRVDIDGRLYSPQEISAMILQKMKKTAEEYLGQEVTEAVITVPAYFSDSQRQATKEAGQIAGLEVKRIINEPTAAALAYGLDKQNKDMKIAVYDLGGGTFDISIMDLGDGVFEVLSTNGDTHLGGDDFDQVIIDWLASEFAAENGGI
;
A
#
# COMPACT_ATOMS: atom_id res chain seq x y z
N ASP A 1 -1.48 -15.46 17.05
CA ASP A 1 -1.72 -16.39 18.16
C ASP A 1 -1.79 -17.83 17.63
N GLY A 2 -1.03 -18.76 18.22
CA GLY A 2 -1.05 -20.16 17.83
C GLY A 2 -0.54 -20.48 16.41
N GLY A 3 0.22 -19.58 15.78
CA GLY A 3 0.79 -19.79 14.44
C GLY A 3 -0.19 -19.51 13.27
N GLU A 4 -1.43 -19.13 13.55
CA GLU A 4 -2.39 -18.77 12.50
C GLU A 4 -2.12 -17.35 11.98
N ARG A 5 -1.98 -17.24 10.65
CA ARG A 5 -1.86 -15.95 9.95
C ARG A 5 -3.21 -15.44 9.51
N LYS A 6 -3.55 -14.22 9.92
CA LYS A 6 -4.78 -13.52 9.50
C LYS A 6 -4.43 -12.42 8.52
N ILE A 7 -5.23 -12.25 7.46
CA ILE A 7 -5.01 -11.24 6.41
C ILE A 7 -6.34 -10.56 6.08
N GLY A 8 -6.29 -9.24 5.87
CA GLY A 8 -7.47 -8.43 5.57
C GLY A 8 -8.35 -8.17 6.80
N ASN A 9 -9.67 -8.23 6.65
CA ASN A 9 -10.61 -7.90 7.71
C ASN A 9 -10.39 -8.65 9.04
N PRO A 10 -10.07 -9.96 9.07
CA PRO A 10 -9.76 -10.65 10.31
C PRO A 10 -8.54 -10.08 11.04
N ALA A 11 -7.49 -9.66 10.30
CA ALA A 11 -6.34 -8.99 10.88
C ALA A 11 -6.68 -7.59 11.39
N LYS A 12 -7.45 -6.81 10.62
CA LYS A 12 -7.89 -5.47 11.00
C LYS A 12 -8.70 -5.47 12.30
N ARG A 13 -9.60 -6.46 12.50
CA ARG A 13 -10.42 -6.58 13.71
C ARG A 13 -9.61 -6.81 14.98
N GLN A 14 -8.42 -7.39 14.90
CA GLN A 14 -7.56 -7.63 16.08
C GLN A 14 -6.52 -6.52 16.29
N ALA A 15 -6.46 -5.48 15.45
CA ALA A 15 -5.43 -4.46 15.52
C ALA A 15 -5.37 -3.76 16.90
N ILE A 16 -6.52 -3.51 17.53
CA ILE A 16 -6.61 -2.88 18.85
C ILE A 16 -6.06 -3.79 19.95
N THR A 17 -6.36 -5.10 19.89
CA THR A 17 -5.95 -6.06 20.93
C THR A 17 -4.57 -6.66 20.69
N ASN A 18 -4.05 -6.56 19.47
CA ASN A 18 -2.74 -7.09 19.09
C ASN A 18 -2.01 -6.14 18.12
N PRO A 19 -1.76 -4.88 18.51
CA PRO A 19 -1.18 -3.86 17.62
C PRO A 19 0.24 -4.22 17.18
N HIS A 20 1.05 -4.79 18.06
CA HIS A 20 2.46 -5.09 17.75
C HIS A 20 2.66 -6.22 16.72
N LYS A 21 1.63 -7.03 16.48
CA LYS A 21 1.66 -8.13 15.50
C LYS A 21 0.67 -7.92 14.34
N THR A 22 0.02 -6.78 14.28
CA THR A 22 -0.86 -6.40 13.16
C THR A 22 -0.15 -5.40 12.28
N ILE A 23 0.27 -5.86 11.11
CA ILE A 23 1.07 -5.07 10.17
C ILE A 23 0.14 -4.40 9.16
N PHE A 24 0.29 -3.09 9.00
CA PHE A 24 -0.44 -2.27 8.03
C PHE A 24 0.49 -1.22 7.43
N SER A 25 0.06 -0.53 6.37
CA SER A 25 0.81 0.52 5.66
C SER A 25 2.22 0.08 5.21
N ILE A 26 2.41 -1.21 4.94
CA ILE A 26 3.72 -1.76 4.55
C ILE A 26 4.24 -1.16 3.23
N LYS A 27 3.35 -0.59 2.40
CA LYS A 27 3.68 0.12 1.16
C LYS A 27 4.71 1.23 1.39
N ARG A 28 4.69 1.87 2.57
CA ARG A 28 5.61 2.96 2.95
C ARG A 28 7.08 2.51 3.09
N PHE A 29 7.30 1.21 3.24
CA PHE A 29 8.64 0.62 3.39
C PHE A 29 9.14 -0.11 2.14
N MET A 30 8.29 -0.22 1.09
CA MET A 30 8.61 -0.95 -0.13
C MET A 30 9.74 -0.28 -0.92
N GLY A 31 10.85 -1.00 -1.12
CA GLY A 31 11.98 -0.53 -1.90
C GLY A 31 12.76 0.65 -1.29
N GLU A 32 12.46 1.00 -0.04
CA GLU A 32 13.07 2.10 0.69
C GLU A 32 14.23 1.64 1.57
N LYS A 33 15.05 2.61 2.00
CA LYS A 33 16.10 2.38 2.99
C LYS A 33 15.60 2.69 4.39
N TYR A 34 16.04 1.90 5.37
CA TYR A 34 15.67 2.09 6.78
C TYR A 34 15.94 3.53 7.26
N SER A 35 17.10 4.08 6.89
CA SER A 35 17.50 5.45 7.24
C SER A 35 16.58 6.53 6.66
N GLN A 36 15.85 6.25 5.59
CA GLN A 36 14.95 7.19 4.91
C GLN A 36 13.52 7.15 5.46
N VAL A 37 13.11 6.06 6.13
CA VAL A 37 11.74 5.83 6.60
C VAL A 37 11.59 5.89 8.13
N THR A 38 12.53 6.51 8.81
CA THR A 38 12.49 6.63 10.29
C THR A 38 11.25 7.37 10.80
N GLY A 39 10.72 8.34 10.04
CA GLY A 39 9.47 9.03 10.34
C GLY A 39 8.27 8.09 10.33
N ASP A 40 8.19 7.20 9.34
CA ASP A 40 7.12 6.20 9.22
C ASP A 40 7.23 5.12 10.29
N ILE A 41 8.45 4.70 10.62
CA ILE A 41 8.72 3.73 11.69
C ILE A 41 8.12 4.21 13.02
N ASN A 42 8.22 5.49 13.33
CA ASN A 42 7.69 6.06 14.58
C ASN A 42 6.15 6.15 14.62
N ARG A 43 5.48 5.97 13.50
CA ARG A 43 4.00 6.05 13.39
C ARG A 43 3.31 4.70 13.48
N VAL A 44 4.05 3.61 13.38
CA VAL A 44 3.48 2.25 13.41
C VAL A 44 3.71 1.60 14.78
N PRO A 45 2.74 0.84 15.31
CA PRO A 45 2.86 0.18 16.61
C PRO A 45 3.71 -1.10 16.57
N TYR A 46 3.96 -1.65 15.39
CA TYR A 46 4.78 -2.86 15.23
C TYR A 46 6.26 -2.50 15.06
N LYS A 47 7.11 -3.46 15.42
CA LYS A 47 8.56 -3.23 15.44
C LYS A 47 9.16 -3.33 14.06
N VAL A 48 9.83 -2.25 13.62
CA VAL A 48 10.63 -2.22 12.39
C VAL A 48 12.09 -2.05 12.78
N VAL A 49 12.95 -2.87 12.24
CA VAL A 49 14.39 -2.88 12.54
C VAL A 49 15.20 -2.74 11.25
N LYS A 50 16.44 -2.33 11.41
CA LYS A 50 17.39 -2.26 10.30
C LYS A 50 17.90 -3.66 9.97
N GLY A 51 17.74 -4.08 8.74
CA GLY A 51 18.34 -5.28 8.17
C GLY A 51 19.60 -4.99 7.35
N ASP A 52 20.08 -6.02 6.66
CA ASP A 52 21.24 -5.90 5.76
C ASP A 52 20.98 -4.87 4.66
N ASN A 53 22.07 -4.23 4.21
CA ASN A 53 22.04 -3.20 3.16
C ASN A 53 21.09 -2.01 3.46
N ASP A 54 20.95 -1.67 4.75
CA ASP A 54 20.06 -0.60 5.20
C ASP A 54 18.60 -0.81 4.81
N THR A 55 18.12 -2.05 4.77
CA THR A 55 16.71 -2.36 4.45
C THR A 55 15.86 -2.36 5.70
N PRO A 56 14.60 -1.85 5.66
CA PRO A 56 13.66 -2.01 6.76
C PRO A 56 13.19 -3.47 6.84
N ARG A 57 13.07 -4.00 8.06
CA ARG A 57 12.55 -5.33 8.36
C ARG A 57 11.51 -5.25 9.46
N VAL A 58 10.40 -5.95 9.28
CA VAL A 58 9.38 -6.09 10.34
C VAL A 58 9.77 -7.27 11.22
N ASP A 59 9.94 -7.02 12.52
CA ASP A 59 10.27 -8.03 13.51
C ASP A 59 8.97 -8.55 14.17
N ILE A 60 8.64 -9.81 13.94
CA ILE A 60 7.53 -10.49 14.59
C ILE A 60 8.08 -11.69 15.35
N ASP A 61 8.12 -11.59 16.67
CA ASP A 61 8.63 -12.63 17.58
C ASP A 61 10.06 -13.09 17.24
N GLY A 62 10.93 -12.17 16.81
CA GLY A 62 12.32 -12.45 16.45
C GLY A 62 12.51 -12.93 15.00
N ARG A 63 11.45 -13.15 14.25
CA ARG A 63 11.52 -13.39 12.81
C ARG A 63 11.42 -12.07 12.03
N LEU A 64 12.39 -11.84 11.16
CA LEU A 64 12.48 -10.66 10.34
C LEU A 64 11.83 -10.89 8.98
N TYR A 65 10.88 -10.05 8.63
CA TYR A 65 10.20 -10.06 7.34
C TYR A 65 10.58 -8.83 6.51
N SER A 66 10.83 -9.03 5.23
CA SER A 66 10.95 -7.89 4.30
C SER A 66 9.58 -7.28 4.01
N PRO A 67 9.52 -6.01 3.59
CA PRO A 67 8.28 -5.41 3.10
C PRO A 67 7.67 -6.21 1.94
N GLN A 68 8.50 -6.79 1.07
CA GLN A 68 8.06 -7.64 -0.03
C GLN A 68 7.36 -8.91 0.47
N GLU A 69 7.89 -9.58 1.51
CA GLU A 69 7.25 -10.76 2.11
C GLU A 69 5.89 -10.42 2.71
N ILE A 70 5.78 -9.30 3.42
CA ILE A 70 4.49 -8.85 3.99
C ILE A 70 3.50 -8.50 2.88
N SER A 71 3.92 -7.76 1.87
CA SER A 71 3.07 -7.43 0.71
C SER A 71 2.64 -8.68 -0.06
N ALA A 72 3.53 -9.66 -0.19
CA ALA A 72 3.22 -10.94 -0.82
C ALA A 72 2.09 -11.69 -0.11
N MET A 73 1.99 -11.60 1.22
CA MET A 73 0.88 -12.21 1.97
C MET A 73 -0.47 -11.62 1.57
N ILE A 74 -0.51 -10.29 1.31
CA ILE A 74 -1.72 -9.62 0.82
C ILE A 74 -2.03 -10.07 -0.60
N LEU A 75 -1.02 -10.11 -1.47
CA LEU A 75 -1.19 -10.57 -2.85
C LEU A 75 -1.64 -12.03 -2.93
N GLN A 76 -1.12 -12.92 -2.05
CA GLN A 76 -1.61 -14.29 -1.91
C GLN A 76 -3.10 -14.35 -1.53
N LYS A 77 -3.55 -13.47 -0.62
CA LYS A 77 -4.98 -13.37 -0.29
C LYS A 77 -5.80 -12.92 -1.48
N MET A 78 -5.32 -11.95 -2.26
CA MET A 78 -5.99 -11.47 -3.47
C MET A 78 -6.05 -12.58 -4.54
N LYS A 79 -4.92 -13.27 -4.77
CA LYS A 79 -4.85 -14.44 -5.66
C LYS A 79 -5.91 -15.47 -5.27
N LYS A 80 -5.92 -15.91 -4.01
CA LYS A 80 -6.88 -16.88 -3.51
C LYS A 80 -8.34 -16.43 -3.68
N THR A 81 -8.62 -15.15 -3.42
CA THR A 81 -9.97 -14.58 -3.62
C THR A 81 -10.39 -14.63 -5.09
N ALA A 82 -9.47 -14.33 -6.01
CA ALA A 82 -9.73 -14.42 -7.44
C ALA A 82 -9.95 -15.88 -7.89
N GLU A 83 -9.16 -16.80 -7.39
CA GLU A 83 -9.30 -18.25 -7.70
C GLU A 83 -10.62 -18.81 -7.17
N GLU A 84 -11.03 -18.43 -5.96
CA GLU A 84 -12.33 -18.82 -5.39
C GLU A 84 -13.50 -18.29 -6.22
N TYR A 85 -13.40 -17.07 -6.77
CA TYR A 85 -14.43 -16.46 -7.60
C TYR A 85 -14.48 -17.06 -9.01
N LEU A 86 -13.30 -17.29 -9.63
CA LEU A 86 -13.19 -17.78 -11.01
C LEU A 86 -13.33 -19.29 -11.12
N GLY A 87 -13.12 -20.04 -10.04
CA GLY A 87 -13.10 -21.50 -10.03
C GLY A 87 -11.91 -22.10 -10.76
N GLN A 88 -10.83 -21.34 -10.96
CA GLN A 88 -9.61 -21.76 -11.66
C GLN A 88 -8.37 -21.12 -11.05
N GLU A 89 -7.21 -21.70 -11.31
CA GLU A 89 -5.93 -21.15 -10.86
C GLU A 89 -5.63 -19.81 -11.52
N VAL A 90 -5.11 -18.87 -10.72
CA VAL A 90 -4.63 -17.56 -11.16
C VAL A 90 -3.11 -17.52 -11.08
N THR A 91 -2.45 -17.52 -12.22
CA THR A 91 -0.99 -17.61 -12.32
C THR A 91 -0.31 -16.28 -12.66
N GLU A 92 -1.05 -15.34 -13.24
CA GLU A 92 -0.52 -14.10 -13.79
C GLU A 92 -1.22 -12.89 -13.15
N ALA A 93 -0.49 -11.75 -13.06
CA ALA A 93 -1.05 -10.51 -12.58
C ALA A 93 -0.44 -9.27 -13.26
N VAL A 94 -1.24 -8.22 -13.35
CA VAL A 94 -0.78 -6.85 -13.53
C VAL A 94 -0.92 -6.16 -12.18
N ILE A 95 0.14 -5.52 -11.69
CA ILE A 95 0.14 -4.85 -10.40
C ILE A 95 0.35 -3.35 -10.60
N THR A 96 -0.42 -2.54 -9.90
CA THR A 96 -0.35 -1.09 -9.99
C THR A 96 0.54 -0.50 -8.90
N VAL A 97 1.18 0.63 -9.22
CA VAL A 97 1.99 1.42 -8.29
C VAL A 97 1.73 2.90 -8.52
N PRO A 98 1.95 3.76 -7.52
CA PRO A 98 1.91 5.21 -7.73
C PRO A 98 2.84 5.65 -8.86
N ALA A 99 2.47 6.70 -9.58
CA ALA A 99 3.26 7.20 -10.71
C ALA A 99 4.67 7.67 -10.28
N TYR A 100 4.81 8.15 -9.04
CA TYR A 100 6.09 8.62 -8.48
C TYR A 100 7.00 7.52 -7.93
N PHE A 101 6.54 6.26 -7.88
CA PHE A 101 7.39 5.16 -7.38
C PHE A 101 8.69 5.07 -8.17
N SER A 102 9.80 5.01 -7.44
CA SER A 102 11.13 4.77 -7.98
C SER A 102 11.25 3.36 -8.58
N ASP A 103 12.30 3.15 -9.36
CA ASP A 103 12.60 1.82 -9.91
C ASP A 103 12.79 0.77 -8.80
N SER A 104 13.39 1.13 -7.66
CA SER A 104 13.55 0.24 -6.51
C SER A 104 12.21 -0.17 -5.92
N GLN A 105 11.27 0.75 -5.79
CA GLN A 105 9.92 0.48 -5.28
C GLN A 105 9.11 -0.38 -6.26
N ARG A 106 9.23 -0.12 -7.56
CA ARG A 106 8.62 -0.94 -8.63
C ARG A 106 9.16 -2.36 -8.63
N GLN A 107 10.48 -2.49 -8.52
CA GLN A 107 11.14 -3.80 -8.43
C GLN A 107 10.71 -4.57 -7.18
N ALA A 108 10.67 -3.93 -6.01
CA ALA A 108 10.20 -4.54 -4.77
C ALA A 108 8.74 -5.00 -4.86
N THR A 109 7.89 -4.23 -5.55
CA THR A 109 6.49 -4.62 -5.81
C THR A 109 6.40 -5.83 -6.73
N LYS A 110 7.23 -5.89 -7.78
CA LYS A 110 7.33 -7.06 -8.66
C LYS A 110 7.77 -8.30 -7.90
N GLU A 111 8.79 -8.18 -7.05
CA GLU A 111 9.28 -9.26 -6.18
C GLU A 111 8.19 -9.78 -5.23
N ALA A 112 7.39 -8.87 -4.64
CA ALA A 112 6.26 -9.27 -3.80
C ALA A 112 5.25 -10.13 -4.57
N GLY A 113 4.95 -9.79 -5.83
CA GLY A 113 4.12 -10.60 -6.73
C GLY A 113 4.70 -11.99 -6.98
N GLN A 114 6.00 -12.07 -7.24
CA GLN A 114 6.71 -13.34 -7.44
C GLN A 114 6.71 -14.21 -6.18
N ILE A 115 6.97 -13.63 -5.01
CA ILE A 115 6.89 -14.33 -3.72
C ILE A 115 5.46 -14.84 -3.47
N ALA A 116 4.45 -14.11 -3.93
CA ALA A 116 3.05 -14.54 -3.84
C ALA A 116 2.68 -15.69 -4.80
N GLY A 117 3.60 -16.11 -5.68
CA GLY A 117 3.38 -17.16 -6.67
C GLY A 117 2.65 -16.66 -7.92
N LEU A 118 2.85 -15.39 -8.29
CA LEU A 118 2.29 -14.76 -9.48
C LEU A 118 3.40 -14.42 -10.48
N GLU A 119 3.17 -14.71 -11.76
CA GLU A 119 3.94 -14.11 -12.84
C GLU A 119 3.47 -12.67 -13.04
N VAL A 120 4.31 -11.70 -12.65
CA VAL A 120 3.97 -10.28 -12.81
C VAL A 120 4.24 -9.86 -14.25
N LYS A 121 3.19 -9.76 -15.05
CA LYS A 121 3.28 -9.41 -16.48
C LYS A 121 3.69 -7.96 -16.67
N ARG A 122 3.14 -7.06 -15.86
CA ARG A 122 3.45 -5.62 -15.90
C ARG A 122 3.30 -4.99 -14.53
N ILE A 123 4.11 -3.95 -14.31
CA ILE A 123 3.87 -2.92 -13.29
C ILE A 123 3.42 -1.69 -14.05
N ILE A 124 2.24 -1.15 -13.72
CA ILE A 124 1.68 0.04 -14.37
C ILE A 124 1.36 1.12 -13.33
N ASN A 125 1.28 2.36 -13.77
CA ASN A 125 0.94 3.47 -12.88
C ASN A 125 -0.55 3.43 -12.48
N GLU A 126 -0.84 3.68 -11.21
CA GLU A 126 -2.21 3.72 -10.69
C GLU A 126 -3.12 4.70 -11.47
N PRO A 127 -2.69 5.96 -11.78
CA PRO A 127 -3.52 6.84 -12.59
C PRO A 127 -3.79 6.33 -14.01
N THR A 128 -2.84 5.60 -14.62
CA THR A 128 -3.06 4.94 -15.92
C THR A 128 -4.11 3.84 -15.80
N ALA A 129 -4.04 3.03 -14.76
CA ALA A 129 -5.04 1.98 -14.52
C ALA A 129 -6.44 2.57 -14.27
N ALA A 130 -6.53 3.67 -13.52
CA ALA A 130 -7.78 4.38 -13.29
C ALA A 130 -8.39 4.92 -14.59
N ALA A 131 -7.57 5.54 -15.45
CA ALA A 131 -8.00 6.04 -16.76
C ALA A 131 -8.49 4.91 -17.68
N LEU A 132 -7.79 3.78 -17.70
CA LEU A 132 -8.20 2.58 -18.44
C LEU A 132 -9.53 2.01 -17.91
N ALA A 133 -9.66 1.89 -16.59
CA ALA A 133 -10.89 1.39 -15.96
C ALA A 133 -12.10 2.30 -16.25
N TYR A 134 -11.88 3.59 -16.38
CA TYR A 134 -12.91 4.55 -16.78
C TYR A 134 -13.27 4.46 -18.28
N GLY A 135 -12.50 3.72 -19.06
CA GLY A 135 -12.75 3.51 -20.49
C GLY A 135 -12.28 4.66 -21.39
N LEU A 136 -11.31 5.45 -20.94
CA LEU A 136 -10.79 6.59 -21.70
C LEU A 136 -9.99 6.15 -22.94
N ASP A 137 -9.43 4.94 -22.93
CA ASP A 137 -8.77 4.31 -24.08
C ASP A 137 -9.70 4.10 -25.30
N LYS A 138 -11.01 4.05 -25.05
CA LYS A 138 -12.04 3.88 -26.10
C LYS A 138 -12.56 5.19 -26.67
N GLN A 139 -12.12 6.31 -26.12
CA GLN A 139 -12.47 7.64 -26.62
C GLN A 139 -11.37 8.10 -27.58
N ASN A 140 -11.63 8.03 -28.89
CA ASN A 140 -10.72 8.53 -29.94
C ASN A 140 -10.62 10.07 -29.91
N LYS A 141 -10.17 10.64 -28.81
CA LYS A 141 -10.00 12.08 -28.62
C LYS A 141 -8.74 12.33 -27.83
N ASP A 142 -7.95 13.27 -28.29
CA ASP A 142 -6.87 13.84 -27.51
C ASP A 142 -7.46 14.63 -26.34
N MET A 143 -7.03 14.33 -25.14
CA MET A 143 -7.50 15.02 -23.93
C MET A 143 -6.44 15.07 -22.85
N LYS A 144 -6.51 16.13 -22.05
CA LYS A 144 -5.78 16.23 -20.80
C LYS A 144 -6.73 15.96 -19.65
N ILE A 145 -6.32 15.07 -18.77
CA ILE A 145 -7.11 14.69 -17.60
C ILE A 145 -6.31 14.90 -16.32
N ALA A 146 -7.03 15.11 -15.24
CA ALA A 146 -6.50 15.01 -13.88
C ALA A 146 -7.07 13.75 -13.23
N VAL A 147 -6.20 12.92 -12.67
CA VAL A 147 -6.58 11.80 -11.82
C VAL A 147 -6.32 12.20 -10.38
N TYR A 148 -7.40 12.28 -9.60
CA TYR A 148 -7.37 12.63 -8.18
C TYR A 148 -7.63 11.36 -7.38
N ASP A 149 -6.62 10.88 -6.65
CA ASP A 149 -6.68 9.66 -5.86
C ASP A 149 -6.42 9.98 -4.39
N LEU A 150 -7.48 10.00 -3.58
CA LEU A 150 -7.40 10.14 -2.13
C LEU A 150 -7.73 8.80 -1.50
N GLY A 151 -6.69 8.07 -1.13
CA GLY A 151 -6.79 6.77 -0.51
C GLY A 151 -6.84 6.80 1.03
N GLY A 152 -6.64 5.64 1.65
CA GLY A 152 -6.57 5.51 3.10
C GLY A 152 -5.27 6.05 3.70
N GLY A 153 -4.17 5.99 2.99
CA GLY A 153 -2.86 6.38 3.50
C GLY A 153 -2.08 7.37 2.67
N THR A 154 -2.50 7.63 1.42
CA THR A 154 -1.84 8.56 0.50
C THR A 154 -2.85 9.37 -0.28
N PHE A 155 -2.46 10.57 -0.66
CA PHE A 155 -3.13 11.42 -1.63
C PHE A 155 -2.22 11.59 -2.85
N ASP A 156 -2.75 11.29 -4.03
CA ASP A 156 -2.05 11.39 -5.29
C ASP A 156 -2.88 12.17 -6.31
N ILE A 157 -2.25 13.10 -7.01
CA ILE A 157 -2.85 13.80 -8.15
C ILE A 157 -1.90 13.72 -9.35
N SER A 158 -2.41 13.30 -10.48
CA SER A 158 -1.63 13.17 -11.72
C SER A 158 -2.33 13.88 -12.86
N ILE A 159 -1.56 14.63 -13.63
CA ILE A 159 -2.01 15.21 -14.90
C ILE A 159 -1.49 14.31 -16.02
N MET A 160 -2.39 13.89 -16.87
CA MET A 160 -2.09 12.98 -17.96
C MET A 160 -2.53 13.56 -19.31
N ASP A 161 -1.76 13.25 -20.33
CA ASP A 161 -2.14 13.45 -21.73
C ASP A 161 -2.57 12.11 -22.34
N LEU A 162 -3.68 12.11 -23.01
CA LEU A 162 -4.23 10.96 -23.73
C LEU A 162 -4.31 11.33 -25.20
N GLY A 163 -3.59 10.62 -26.04
CA GLY A 163 -3.60 10.80 -27.48
C GLY A 163 -3.15 9.53 -28.20
N ASP A 164 -3.76 9.22 -29.33
CA ASP A 164 -3.44 8.05 -30.17
C ASP A 164 -3.37 6.70 -29.42
N GLY A 165 -4.17 6.53 -28.36
CA GLY A 165 -4.18 5.34 -27.52
C GLY A 165 -2.99 5.25 -26.54
N VAL A 166 -2.21 6.32 -26.41
CA VAL A 166 -1.10 6.43 -25.46
C VAL A 166 -1.52 7.25 -24.25
N PHE A 167 -1.13 6.77 -23.08
CA PHE A 167 -1.33 7.46 -21.80
C PHE A 167 0.03 7.94 -21.28
N GLU A 168 0.22 9.25 -21.25
CA GLU A 168 1.44 9.87 -20.75
C GLU A 168 1.16 10.62 -19.45
N VAL A 169 1.92 10.33 -18.40
CA VAL A 169 1.88 11.09 -17.15
C VAL A 169 2.76 12.33 -17.31
N LEU A 170 2.16 13.49 -17.43
CA LEU A 170 2.88 14.77 -17.61
C LEU A 170 3.46 15.27 -16.28
N SER A 171 2.70 15.10 -15.19
CA SER A 171 3.09 15.56 -13.86
C SER A 171 2.35 14.75 -12.81
N THR A 172 3.01 14.52 -11.69
CA THR A 172 2.40 13.91 -10.51
C THR A 172 2.87 14.64 -9.26
N ASN A 173 1.97 14.77 -8.29
CA ASN A 173 2.26 15.30 -6.97
C ASN A 173 1.30 14.65 -5.97
N GLY A 174 1.52 14.90 -4.69
CA GLY A 174 0.65 14.36 -3.65
C GLY A 174 1.29 14.45 -2.27
N ASP A 175 0.70 13.73 -1.34
CA ASP A 175 1.21 13.59 0.02
C ASP A 175 1.13 12.13 0.43
N THR A 176 2.27 11.52 0.71
CA THR A 176 2.38 10.11 1.13
C THR A 176 1.90 9.88 2.57
N HIS A 177 1.52 10.94 3.27
CA HIS A 177 1.07 10.94 4.66
C HIS A 177 -0.28 11.64 4.82
N LEU A 178 -1.09 11.70 3.76
CA LEU A 178 -2.42 12.27 3.75
C LEU A 178 -3.41 11.26 3.19
N GLY A 179 -4.35 10.81 4.02
CA GLY A 179 -5.40 9.88 3.63
C GLY A 179 -6.43 9.71 4.74
N GLY A 180 -7.33 8.74 4.58
CA GLY A 180 -8.37 8.44 5.54
C GLY A 180 -7.84 8.15 6.95
N ASP A 181 -6.70 7.46 7.05
CA ASP A 181 -6.07 7.12 8.33
C ASP A 181 -5.64 8.38 9.11
N ASP A 182 -5.21 9.44 8.41
CA ASP A 182 -4.82 10.71 9.03
C ASP A 182 -6.05 11.48 9.51
N PHE A 183 -7.17 11.43 8.79
CA PHE A 183 -8.44 12.00 9.24
C PHE A 183 -8.98 11.26 10.46
N ASP A 184 -8.92 9.94 10.48
CA ASP A 184 -9.29 9.12 11.65
C ASP A 184 -8.42 9.48 12.86
N GLN A 185 -7.10 9.71 12.67
CA GLN A 185 -6.19 10.08 13.76
C GLN A 185 -6.56 11.43 14.40
N VAL A 186 -6.94 12.42 13.61
CA VAL A 186 -7.41 13.72 14.14
C VAL A 186 -8.63 13.54 15.05
N ILE A 187 -9.57 12.66 14.66
CA ILE A 187 -10.75 12.36 15.47
C ILE A 187 -10.38 11.61 16.75
N ILE A 188 -9.46 10.64 16.64
CA ILE A 188 -8.96 9.88 17.81
C ILE A 188 -8.30 10.83 18.82
N ASP A 189 -7.42 11.71 18.37
CA ASP A 189 -6.70 12.65 19.20
C ASP A 189 -7.67 13.64 19.89
N TRP A 190 -8.69 14.10 19.14
CA TRP A 190 -9.73 14.95 19.72
C TRP A 190 -10.53 14.21 20.79
N LEU A 191 -11.01 12.99 20.53
CA LEU A 191 -11.74 12.18 21.51
C LEU A 191 -10.89 11.89 22.76
N ALA A 192 -9.61 11.58 22.58
CA ALA A 192 -8.69 11.34 23.69
C ALA A 192 -8.51 12.60 24.55
N SER A 193 -8.38 13.77 23.92
CA SER A 193 -8.23 15.03 24.62
C SER A 193 -9.48 15.44 25.42
N GLU A 194 -10.68 15.26 24.84
CA GLU A 194 -11.96 15.50 25.53
C GLU A 194 -12.13 14.56 26.73
N PHE A 195 -11.86 13.26 26.51
CA PHE A 195 -11.93 12.27 27.59
C PHE A 195 -10.97 12.60 28.74
N ALA A 196 -9.73 12.99 28.44
CA ALA A 196 -8.75 13.38 29.44
C ALA A 196 -9.18 14.62 30.21
N ALA A 197 -9.77 15.62 29.53
CA ALA A 197 -10.28 16.84 30.16
C ALA A 197 -11.42 16.56 31.15
N GLU A 198 -12.34 15.65 30.81
CA GLU A 198 -13.47 15.27 31.67
C GLU A 198 -13.06 14.38 32.85
N ASN A 199 -11.98 13.61 32.71
CA ASN A 199 -11.56 12.59 33.70
C ASN A 199 -10.29 12.96 34.48
N GLY A 200 -9.89 14.26 34.48
CA GLY A 200 -8.81 14.79 35.34
C GLY A 200 -7.39 14.49 34.82
N GLY A 201 -7.25 14.21 33.53
CA GLY A 201 -6.00 13.89 32.88
C GLY A 201 -5.56 12.44 33.16
N ILE A 202 -5.54 11.62 32.16
CA ILE A 202 -4.95 10.26 32.22
C ILE A 202 -3.63 10.32 31.48
#